data_a375e27d2ccd763c9a82da870057cfa9
#
_entry.id   a375e27d2ccd763c9a82da870057cfa9
#
_cell.length_a   1.000
_cell.length_b   1.000
_cell.length_c   1.000
_cell.angle_alpha   90.00
_cell.angle_beta   90.00
_cell.angle_gamma   90.00
#
_symmetry.space_group_name_H-M   'P 1'
#
loop_
_entity.id
_entity.type
_entity.pdbx_description
1 polymer ?
#
loop_
_entity_poly.entity_id
_entity_poly.type
_entity_poly.pdbx_seq_one_letter_code
_entity_poly.pdbx_strand_id
1 'polypeptide(L)'
;TDGVDYHFRTRDEIQVLENKPDHVVMDVRGDLQALDVADLQRDLQAGDVFFEGNPFVGRRLLTESGLADIPRLGVFMAPLSREEILFLKESAGASALPGLLTDVMRRKLLRRTRKQKSELSLKDLENIETRAGSAYRELKFAHEFDAVLPNHDGEDSENWDAFYYPLGDARKSLEAFVALLQGNPAGWAESWEADLVP
;
A
#
# COMPACT_ATOMS: atom_id res chain seq x y z
N THR A 1 -9.55 15.13 -3.01
CA THR A 1 -9.87 16.56 -3.25
C THR A 1 -8.58 17.27 -3.59
N ASP A 2 -8.58 18.13 -4.65
CA ASP A 2 -7.38 18.92 -5.02
C ASP A 2 -6.97 19.83 -3.86
N GLY A 3 -5.66 19.85 -3.56
CA GLY A 3 -5.10 20.64 -2.46
C GLY A 3 -5.32 20.07 -1.05
N VAL A 4 -5.92 18.88 -0.93
CA VAL A 4 -6.10 18.18 0.36
C VAL A 4 -5.28 16.89 0.35
N ASP A 5 -5.64 15.92 -0.49
CA ASP A 5 -4.94 14.64 -0.59
C ASP A 5 -3.84 14.69 -1.67
N TYR A 6 -4.10 15.42 -2.74
CA TYR A 6 -3.21 15.58 -3.90
C TYR A 6 -3.37 16.98 -4.49
N HIS A 7 -2.32 17.44 -5.14
CA HIS A 7 -2.37 18.56 -6.08
C HIS A 7 -2.49 18.01 -7.50
N PHE A 8 -3.68 18.05 -8.08
CA PHE A 8 -3.89 17.57 -9.43
C PHE A 8 -3.20 18.48 -10.46
N ARG A 9 -2.37 17.86 -11.28
CA ARG A 9 -1.59 18.49 -12.35
C ARG A 9 -1.73 17.68 -13.62
N THR A 10 -1.48 18.33 -14.74
CA THR A 10 -1.38 17.63 -16.03
C THR A 10 -0.11 16.78 -16.06
N ARG A 11 -0.10 15.75 -16.92
CA ARG A 11 1.08 14.90 -17.10
C ARG A 11 2.33 15.71 -17.46
N ASP A 12 2.19 16.70 -18.35
CA ASP A 12 3.29 17.54 -18.80
C ASP A 12 3.86 18.40 -17.66
N GLU A 13 2.99 18.95 -16.79
CA GLU A 13 3.42 19.70 -15.60
C GLU A 13 4.20 18.82 -14.62
N ILE A 14 3.80 17.56 -14.44
CA ILE A 14 4.53 16.65 -13.56
C ILE A 14 5.84 16.21 -14.22
N GLN A 15 5.86 15.96 -15.51
CA GLN A 15 7.06 15.54 -16.24
C GLN A 15 8.19 16.56 -16.17
N VAL A 16 7.90 17.83 -16.14
CA VAL A 16 8.89 18.90 -15.96
C VAL A 16 9.61 18.81 -14.61
N LEU A 17 8.94 18.23 -13.58
CA LEU A 17 9.51 18.08 -12.24
C LEU A 17 10.61 17.01 -12.20
N GLU A 18 10.70 16.09 -13.16
CA GLU A 18 11.79 15.09 -13.25
C GLU A 18 13.19 15.71 -13.24
N ASN A 19 13.29 16.95 -13.72
CA ASN A 19 14.55 17.68 -13.82
C ASN A 19 14.87 18.51 -12.56
N LYS A 20 13.99 18.51 -11.56
CA LYS A 20 14.21 19.26 -10.32
C LYS A 20 14.81 18.35 -9.25
N PRO A 21 15.91 18.77 -8.57
CA PRO A 21 16.62 17.93 -7.62
C PRO A 21 15.83 17.61 -6.35
N ASP A 22 14.85 18.45 -6.01
CA ASP A 22 13.98 18.33 -4.83
C ASP A 22 12.67 17.59 -5.11
N HIS A 23 12.49 17.08 -6.32
CA HIS A 23 11.29 16.35 -6.72
C HIS A 23 11.61 14.90 -7.11
N VAL A 24 10.77 13.99 -6.69
CA VAL A 24 10.81 12.58 -7.10
C VAL A 24 9.58 12.30 -7.93
N VAL A 25 9.77 12.06 -9.23
CA VAL A 25 8.68 11.70 -10.15
C VAL A 25 8.67 10.19 -10.34
N MET A 26 7.49 9.58 -10.30
CA MET A 26 7.31 8.15 -10.46
C MET A 26 6.02 7.82 -11.21
N ASP A 27 6.03 6.70 -11.93
CA ASP A 27 4.83 6.13 -12.54
C ASP A 27 4.14 5.20 -11.53
N VAL A 28 2.88 5.48 -11.24
CA VAL A 28 2.03 4.68 -10.37
C VAL A 28 0.85 4.18 -11.18
N ARG A 29 0.96 2.96 -11.70
CA ARG A 29 -0.10 2.30 -12.51
C ARG A 29 -0.49 3.08 -13.77
N GLY A 30 0.46 3.80 -14.39
CA GLY A 30 0.24 4.61 -15.59
C GLY A 30 -0.02 6.10 -15.32
N ASP A 31 -0.27 6.48 -14.07
CA ASP A 31 -0.36 7.87 -13.65
C ASP A 31 1.00 8.38 -13.15
N LEU A 32 1.45 9.53 -13.64
CA LEU A 32 2.63 10.19 -13.08
C LEU A 32 2.26 10.87 -11.76
N GLN A 33 3.08 10.62 -10.75
CA GLN A 33 3.01 11.29 -9.46
C GLN A 33 4.36 11.93 -9.14
N ALA A 34 4.35 13.06 -8.48
CA ALA A 34 5.54 13.73 -7.99
C ALA A 34 5.44 13.95 -6.49
N LEU A 35 6.55 13.70 -5.79
CA LEU A 35 6.74 14.04 -4.39
C LEU A 35 7.73 15.20 -4.31
N ASP A 36 7.36 16.26 -3.60
CA ASP A 36 8.26 17.33 -3.20
C ASP A 36 8.99 16.94 -1.91
N VAL A 37 10.27 16.62 -2.03
CA VAL A 37 11.11 16.19 -0.91
C VAL A 37 11.40 17.35 0.05
N ALA A 38 11.49 18.57 -0.46
CA ALA A 38 11.73 19.74 0.37
C ALA A 38 10.52 20.09 1.24
N ASP A 39 9.32 19.93 0.71
CA ASP A 39 8.08 20.08 1.48
C ASP A 39 7.97 19.01 2.56
N LEU A 40 8.23 17.75 2.23
CA LEU A 40 8.26 16.66 3.20
C LEU A 40 9.29 16.88 4.31
N GLN A 41 10.50 17.33 3.97
CA GLN A 41 11.54 17.66 4.95
C GLN A 41 11.10 18.81 5.88
N ARG A 42 10.35 19.77 5.36
CA ARG A 42 9.80 20.88 6.15
C ARG A 42 8.76 20.38 7.15
N ASP A 43 7.87 19.51 6.72
CA ASP A 43 6.85 18.91 7.59
C ASP A 43 7.49 18.06 8.69
N LEU A 44 8.54 17.32 8.37
CA LEU A 44 9.33 16.53 9.33
C LEU A 44 10.06 17.38 10.39
N GLN A 45 10.34 18.66 10.11
CA GLN A 45 10.86 19.58 11.14
C GLN A 45 9.78 19.97 12.16
N ALA A 46 8.51 19.90 11.79
CA ALA A 46 7.40 20.23 12.68
C ALA A 46 6.92 19.03 13.51
N GLY A 47 7.20 17.80 13.08
CA GLY A 47 6.82 16.58 13.78
C GLY A 47 6.90 15.32 12.91
N ASP A 48 6.39 14.23 13.43
CA ASP A 48 6.32 12.97 12.70
C ASP A 48 5.31 13.08 11.55
N VAL A 49 5.67 12.50 10.40
CA VAL A 49 4.79 12.45 9.22
C VAL A 49 4.32 11.02 9.02
N PHE A 50 3.02 10.85 8.93
CA PHE A 50 2.39 9.60 8.51
C PHE A 50 2.01 9.69 7.04
N PHE A 51 2.53 8.77 6.23
CA PHE A 51 2.23 8.68 4.82
C PHE A 51 1.51 7.36 4.51
N GLU A 52 0.29 7.45 3.98
CA GLU A 52 -0.41 6.31 3.41
C GLU A 52 -0.40 6.42 1.90
N GLY A 53 -0.01 5.38 1.21
CA GLY A 53 0.07 5.43 -0.23
C GLY A 53 0.31 4.09 -0.92
N ASN A 54 0.55 4.18 -2.22
CA ASN A 54 0.84 3.02 -3.04
C ASN A 54 2.24 2.46 -2.71
N PRO A 55 2.46 1.12 -2.75
CA PRO A 55 3.75 0.50 -2.49
C PRO A 55 4.92 1.04 -3.34
N PHE A 56 4.68 1.46 -4.59
CA PHE A 56 5.73 2.10 -5.41
C PHE A 56 6.24 3.39 -4.77
N VAL A 57 5.31 4.21 -4.23
CA VAL A 57 5.65 5.45 -3.52
C VAL A 57 6.34 5.13 -2.21
N GLY A 58 5.79 4.20 -1.41
CA GLY A 58 6.37 3.77 -0.14
C GLY A 58 7.81 3.28 -0.31
N ARG A 59 8.05 2.39 -1.28
CA ARG A 59 9.38 1.91 -1.64
C ARG A 59 10.33 3.07 -2.00
N ARG A 60 9.85 4.02 -2.79
CA ARG A 60 10.67 5.18 -3.16
C ARG A 60 11.04 6.04 -1.96
N LEU A 61 10.09 6.27 -1.04
CA LEU A 61 10.35 6.99 0.21
C LEU A 61 11.39 6.27 1.08
N LEU A 62 11.36 4.94 1.14
CA LEU A 62 12.33 4.15 1.90
C LEU A 62 13.76 4.23 1.32
N THR A 63 13.91 4.48 0.02
CA THR A 63 15.20 4.50 -0.68
C THR A 63 15.67 5.90 -1.07
N GLU A 64 14.88 6.95 -0.80
CA GLU A 64 15.21 8.32 -1.21
C GLU A 64 16.41 8.86 -0.42
N SER A 65 17.45 9.29 -1.13
CA SER A 65 18.70 9.77 -0.55
C SER A 65 18.52 11.05 0.26
N GLY A 66 17.63 11.95 -0.17
CA GLY A 66 17.29 13.18 0.55
C GLY A 66 16.64 12.95 1.92
N LEU A 67 16.22 11.71 2.20
CA LEU A 67 15.60 11.28 3.46
C LEU A 67 16.48 10.29 4.24
N ALA A 68 17.72 10.05 3.83
CA ALA A 68 18.55 8.95 4.36
C ALA A 68 18.78 9.05 5.88
N ASP A 69 18.94 10.25 6.40
CA ASP A 69 19.20 10.51 7.83
C ASP A 69 17.92 10.55 8.69
N ILE A 70 16.74 10.39 8.09
CA ILE A 70 15.46 10.45 8.79
C ILE A 70 15.03 9.06 9.19
N PRO A 71 14.78 8.78 10.49
CA PRO A 71 14.21 7.50 10.93
C PRO A 71 12.88 7.24 10.21
N ARG A 72 12.72 6.04 9.68
CA ARG A 72 11.54 5.64 8.90
C ARG A 72 11.08 4.25 9.32
N LEU A 73 9.79 4.06 9.33
CA LEU A 73 9.16 2.75 9.50
C LEU A 73 8.27 2.47 8.29
N GLY A 74 8.69 1.54 7.46
CA GLY A 74 7.91 1.08 6.31
C GLY A 74 7.05 -0.13 6.67
N VAL A 75 5.74 0.01 6.60
CA VAL A 75 4.79 -1.08 6.85
C VAL A 75 4.00 -1.37 5.57
N PHE A 76 4.08 -2.61 5.10
CA PHE A 76 3.33 -3.07 3.94
C PHE A 76 2.05 -3.77 4.39
N MET A 77 0.88 -3.27 3.96
CA MET A 77 -0.40 -3.95 4.20
C MET A 77 -0.66 -4.98 3.11
N ALA A 78 -0.56 -6.27 3.46
CA ALA A 78 -0.71 -7.38 2.52
C ALA A 78 -2.14 -7.96 2.52
N PRO A 79 -2.69 -8.33 1.36
CA PRO A 79 -4.00 -8.98 1.27
C PRO A 79 -3.99 -10.45 1.70
N LEU A 80 -2.82 -11.04 1.80
CA LEU A 80 -2.55 -12.43 2.20
C LEU A 80 -1.38 -12.47 3.17
N SER A 81 -1.37 -13.49 4.03
CA SER A 81 -0.22 -13.82 4.87
C SER A 81 0.85 -14.60 4.10
N ARG A 82 2.05 -14.69 4.69
CA ARG A 82 3.13 -15.55 4.19
C ARG A 82 2.69 -17.01 4.06
N GLU A 83 2.01 -17.54 5.07
CA GLU A 83 1.51 -18.91 5.08
C GLU A 83 0.51 -19.17 3.94
N GLU A 84 -0.40 -18.25 3.69
CA GLU A 84 -1.35 -18.35 2.58
C GLU A 84 -0.68 -18.33 1.21
N ILE A 85 0.36 -17.51 1.02
CA ILE A 85 1.14 -17.50 -0.22
C ILE A 85 1.84 -18.83 -0.42
N LEU A 86 2.45 -19.40 0.60
CA LEU A 86 3.09 -20.72 0.53
C LEU A 86 2.09 -21.82 0.20
N PHE A 87 0.92 -21.81 0.85
CA PHE A 87 -0.16 -22.74 0.57
C PHE A 87 -0.65 -22.64 -0.89
N LEU A 88 -0.83 -21.42 -1.42
CA LEU A 88 -1.22 -21.23 -2.81
C LEU A 88 -0.16 -21.70 -3.80
N LYS A 89 1.12 -21.48 -3.50
CA LYS A 89 2.25 -21.97 -4.31
C LYS A 89 2.28 -23.50 -4.36
N GLU A 90 2.02 -24.16 -3.24
CA GLU A 90 2.01 -25.61 -3.13
C GLU A 90 0.79 -26.23 -3.83
N SER A 91 -0.40 -25.65 -3.61
CA SER A 91 -1.66 -26.22 -4.07
C SER A 91 -1.97 -25.96 -5.56
N ALA A 92 -1.61 -24.78 -6.08
CA ALA A 92 -1.93 -24.35 -7.44
C ALA A 92 -0.69 -24.11 -8.33
N GLY A 93 0.50 -24.12 -7.75
CA GLY A 93 1.76 -23.80 -8.41
C GLY A 93 2.07 -22.31 -8.44
N ALA A 94 3.36 -21.97 -8.41
CA ALA A 94 3.81 -20.57 -8.39
C ALA A 94 3.34 -19.75 -9.60
N SER A 95 3.16 -20.37 -10.76
CA SER A 95 2.66 -19.70 -11.97
C SER A 95 1.20 -19.25 -11.89
N ALA A 96 0.41 -19.82 -10.98
CA ALA A 96 -0.99 -19.42 -10.77
C ALA A 96 -1.12 -18.20 -9.84
N LEU A 97 -0.09 -17.90 -9.06
CA LEU A 97 -0.12 -16.85 -8.02
C LEU A 97 -0.53 -15.47 -8.54
N PRO A 98 -0.03 -14.98 -9.71
CA PRO A 98 -0.45 -13.69 -10.24
C PRO A 98 -1.97 -13.59 -10.47
N GLY A 99 -2.57 -14.64 -11.07
CA GLY A 99 -4.00 -14.70 -11.34
C GLY A 99 -4.81 -14.75 -10.04
N LEU A 100 -4.42 -15.59 -9.09
CA LEU A 100 -5.07 -15.73 -7.79
C LEU A 100 -5.07 -14.42 -7.00
N LEU A 101 -3.93 -13.73 -6.94
CA LEU A 101 -3.82 -12.42 -6.31
C LEU A 101 -4.69 -11.37 -6.97
N THR A 102 -4.69 -11.32 -8.30
CA THR A 102 -5.57 -10.44 -9.07
C THR A 102 -7.03 -10.68 -8.69
N ASP A 103 -7.47 -11.94 -8.60
CA ASP A 103 -8.85 -12.29 -8.22
C ASP A 103 -9.17 -11.91 -6.76
N VAL A 104 -8.27 -12.13 -5.83
CA VAL A 104 -8.44 -11.70 -4.43
C VAL A 104 -8.64 -10.19 -4.37
N MET A 105 -7.75 -9.44 -5.01
CA MET A 105 -7.80 -7.97 -5.00
C MET A 105 -9.03 -7.43 -5.73
N ARG A 106 -9.40 -8.01 -6.87
CA ARG A 106 -10.63 -7.64 -7.59
C ARG A 106 -11.87 -7.77 -6.70
N ARG A 107 -12.00 -8.89 -5.98
CA ARG A 107 -13.13 -9.11 -5.05
C ARG A 107 -13.14 -8.09 -3.91
N LYS A 108 -11.99 -7.82 -3.30
CA LYS A 108 -11.87 -6.80 -2.23
C LYS A 108 -12.26 -5.41 -2.75
N LEU A 109 -11.71 -5.00 -3.88
CA LEU A 109 -11.99 -3.70 -4.49
C LEU A 109 -13.45 -3.55 -4.93
N LEU A 110 -14.04 -4.59 -5.51
CA LEU A 110 -15.47 -4.59 -5.87
C LEU A 110 -16.36 -4.41 -4.65
N ARG A 111 -16.13 -5.15 -3.57
CA ARG A 111 -16.91 -5.01 -2.32
C ARG A 111 -16.79 -3.62 -1.74
N ARG A 112 -15.54 -3.11 -1.61
CA ARG A 112 -15.28 -1.74 -1.15
C ARG A 112 -16.04 -0.71 -1.97
N THR A 113 -15.91 -0.73 -3.29
CA THR A 113 -16.54 0.26 -4.16
C THR A 113 -18.07 0.18 -4.10
N ARG A 114 -18.64 -1.04 -4.00
CA ARG A 114 -20.08 -1.22 -3.82
C ARG A 114 -20.60 -0.71 -2.48
N LYS A 115 -19.81 -0.76 -1.41
CA LYS A 115 -20.16 -0.16 -0.12
C LYS A 115 -20.17 1.38 -0.20
N GLN A 116 -19.24 1.95 -0.97
CA GLN A 116 -19.09 3.41 -1.12
C GLN A 116 -20.05 4.02 -2.15
N LYS A 117 -20.52 3.24 -3.13
CA LYS A 117 -21.37 3.72 -4.24
C LYS A 117 -22.55 2.77 -4.47
N SER A 118 -23.72 3.34 -4.68
CA SER A 118 -24.94 2.56 -5.00
C SER A 118 -24.84 1.89 -6.39
N GLU A 119 -24.19 2.57 -7.35
CA GLU A 119 -24.00 2.08 -8.71
C GLU A 119 -22.54 2.21 -9.14
N LEU A 120 -22.03 1.23 -9.87
CA LEU A 120 -20.68 1.23 -10.42
C LEU A 120 -20.70 1.73 -11.86
N SER A 121 -19.91 2.75 -12.13
CA SER A 121 -19.65 3.21 -13.50
C SER A 121 -18.62 2.32 -14.20
N LEU A 122 -18.55 2.41 -15.53
CA LEU A 122 -17.50 1.74 -16.32
C LEU A 122 -16.10 2.17 -15.84
N LYS A 123 -15.92 3.45 -15.54
CA LYS A 123 -14.65 3.98 -15.00
C LYS A 123 -14.28 3.36 -13.65
N ASP A 124 -15.25 3.09 -12.77
CA ASP A 124 -14.99 2.39 -11.51
C ASP A 124 -14.49 0.96 -11.77
N LEU A 125 -15.10 0.25 -12.71
CA LEU A 125 -14.68 -1.11 -13.08
C LEU A 125 -13.28 -1.12 -13.71
N GLU A 126 -12.98 -0.20 -14.60
CA GLU A 126 -11.64 -0.03 -15.21
C GLU A 126 -10.58 0.26 -14.13
N ASN A 127 -10.88 1.12 -13.16
CA ASN A 127 -10.00 1.40 -12.03
C ASN A 127 -9.77 0.16 -11.15
N ILE A 128 -10.83 -0.61 -10.87
CA ILE A 128 -10.73 -1.86 -10.12
C ILE A 128 -9.80 -2.84 -10.85
N GLU A 129 -9.98 -3.04 -12.15
CA GLU A 129 -9.14 -3.96 -12.94
C GLU A 129 -7.68 -3.50 -12.98
N THR A 130 -7.42 -2.21 -13.17
CA THR A 130 -6.07 -1.65 -13.16
C THR A 130 -5.38 -1.91 -11.80
N ARG A 131 -6.08 -1.65 -10.70
CA ARG A 131 -5.56 -1.87 -9.35
C ARG A 131 -5.38 -3.35 -9.02
N ALA A 132 -6.34 -4.19 -9.38
CA ALA A 132 -6.25 -5.64 -9.17
C ALA A 132 -5.11 -6.25 -9.99
N GLY A 133 -4.95 -5.85 -11.24
CA GLY A 133 -3.88 -6.33 -12.13
C GLY A 133 -2.47 -5.90 -11.70
N SER A 134 -2.34 -4.82 -10.92
CA SER A 134 -1.04 -4.38 -10.39
C SER A 134 -0.64 -5.10 -9.08
N ALA A 135 -1.59 -5.71 -8.38
CA ALA A 135 -1.40 -6.23 -7.02
C ALA A 135 -0.23 -7.23 -6.89
N TYR A 136 -0.06 -8.10 -7.85
CA TYR A 136 1.05 -9.06 -7.84
C TYR A 136 2.42 -8.34 -7.90
N ARG A 137 2.57 -7.34 -8.76
CA ARG A 137 3.81 -6.56 -8.85
C ARG A 137 4.09 -5.77 -7.59
N GLU A 138 3.04 -5.23 -6.98
CA GLU A 138 3.14 -4.49 -5.72
C GLU A 138 3.55 -5.41 -4.57
N LEU A 139 2.98 -6.61 -4.50
CA LEU A 139 3.28 -7.59 -3.48
C LEU A 139 4.75 -8.07 -3.51
N LYS A 140 5.38 -8.08 -4.69
CA LYS A 140 6.81 -8.40 -4.82
C LYS A 140 7.72 -7.45 -4.06
N PHE A 141 7.28 -6.24 -3.75
CA PHE A 141 8.05 -5.27 -2.97
C PHE A 141 7.86 -5.39 -1.46
N ALA A 142 6.93 -6.24 -1.00
CA ALA A 142 6.62 -6.33 0.42
C ALA A 142 7.84 -6.67 1.28
N HIS A 143 8.77 -7.48 0.77
CA HIS A 143 10.02 -7.84 1.45
C HIS A 143 11.01 -6.68 1.65
N GLU A 144 10.81 -5.55 0.98
CA GLU A 144 11.65 -4.34 1.10
C GLU A 144 11.19 -3.42 2.24
N PHE A 145 10.05 -3.73 2.87
CA PHE A 145 9.50 -2.98 4.00
C PHE A 145 9.95 -3.60 5.32
N ASP A 146 9.99 -2.78 6.38
CA ASP A 146 10.42 -3.22 7.70
C ASP A 146 9.48 -4.27 8.31
N ALA A 147 8.20 -4.20 7.97
CA ALA A 147 7.19 -5.16 8.38
C ALA A 147 6.09 -5.32 7.33
N VAL A 148 5.52 -6.52 7.26
CA VAL A 148 4.34 -6.84 6.48
C VAL A 148 3.20 -7.19 7.42
N LEU A 149 2.06 -6.52 7.28
CA LEU A 149 0.85 -6.79 8.05
C LEU A 149 -0.21 -7.45 7.15
N PRO A 150 -0.49 -8.74 7.34
CA PRO A 150 -1.65 -9.36 6.69
C PRO A 150 -2.94 -8.70 7.17
N ASN A 151 -3.76 -8.24 6.23
CA ASN A 151 -5.06 -7.66 6.52
C ASN A 151 -6.12 -8.19 5.57
N HIS A 152 -6.88 -9.19 6.04
CA HIS A 152 -7.99 -9.75 5.27
C HIS A 152 -9.22 -8.85 5.33
N ASP A 153 -9.35 -8.05 6.40
CA ASP A 153 -10.42 -7.09 6.59
C ASP A 153 -10.09 -5.78 5.86
N GLY A 154 -10.58 -5.63 4.61
CA GLY A 154 -10.47 -4.37 3.88
C GLY A 154 -11.29 -3.24 4.55
N GLU A 155 -11.19 -2.03 4.03
CA GLU A 155 -11.94 -0.85 4.52
C GLU A 155 -13.48 -1.04 4.52
N ASP A 156 -13.96 -2.01 3.75
CA ASP A 156 -15.36 -2.41 3.66
C ASP A 156 -15.79 -3.40 4.73
N SER A 157 -14.86 -3.95 5.51
CA SER A 157 -15.20 -4.92 6.55
C SER A 157 -15.87 -4.24 7.75
N GLU A 158 -16.96 -4.85 8.21
CA GLU A 158 -17.65 -4.43 9.43
C GLU A 158 -16.79 -4.65 10.68
N ASN A 159 -15.74 -5.46 10.60
CA ASN A 159 -14.82 -5.70 11.71
C ASN A 159 -14.09 -4.44 12.18
N TRP A 160 -14.07 -3.37 11.36
CA TRP A 160 -13.49 -2.07 11.75
C TRP A 160 -14.38 -1.26 12.67
N ASP A 161 -15.70 -1.34 12.52
CA ASP A 161 -16.67 -0.43 13.15
C ASP A 161 -17.89 -1.13 13.78
N ALA A 162 -17.98 -2.47 13.72
CA ALA A 162 -19.11 -3.21 14.30
C ALA A 162 -19.17 -3.15 15.83
N PHE A 163 -18.11 -2.71 16.50
CA PHE A 163 -18.03 -2.60 17.95
C PHE A 163 -17.23 -1.34 18.36
N TYR A 164 -17.02 -1.11 19.65
CA TYR A 164 -16.23 0.05 20.15
C TYR A 164 -14.76 0.03 19.72
N TYR A 165 -14.25 -1.10 19.29
CA TYR A 165 -12.91 -1.28 18.70
C TYR A 165 -12.95 -2.40 17.67
N PRO A 166 -11.99 -2.44 16.75
CA PRO A 166 -11.95 -3.46 15.70
C PRO A 166 -11.97 -4.90 16.22
N LEU A 167 -12.51 -5.81 15.41
CA LEU A 167 -12.59 -7.24 15.67
C LEU A 167 -11.74 -8.02 14.65
N GLY A 168 -11.56 -9.32 14.86
CA GLY A 168 -10.93 -10.21 13.88
C GLY A 168 -9.52 -9.77 13.46
N ASP A 169 -9.25 -9.84 12.17
CA ASP A 169 -7.95 -9.47 11.61
C ASP A 169 -7.75 -7.95 11.55
N ALA A 170 -8.82 -7.16 11.45
CA ALA A 170 -8.76 -5.72 11.61
C ALA A 170 -8.12 -5.32 12.95
N ARG A 171 -8.54 -5.98 14.03
CA ARG A 171 -7.97 -5.79 15.37
C ARG A 171 -6.50 -6.19 15.43
N LYS A 172 -6.15 -7.37 14.93
CA LYS A 172 -4.76 -7.86 14.92
C LYS A 172 -3.85 -6.91 14.15
N SER A 173 -4.30 -6.44 12.99
CA SER A 173 -3.55 -5.48 12.17
C SER A 173 -3.35 -4.15 12.89
N LEU A 174 -4.38 -3.62 13.56
CA LEU A 174 -4.28 -2.39 14.33
C LEU A 174 -3.33 -2.54 15.52
N GLU A 175 -3.48 -3.61 16.32
CA GLU A 175 -2.62 -3.86 17.49
C GLU A 175 -1.15 -4.04 17.07
N ALA A 176 -0.90 -4.77 15.97
CA ALA A 176 0.45 -4.94 15.44
C ALA A 176 1.03 -3.61 14.92
N PHE A 177 0.25 -2.81 14.22
CA PHE A 177 0.70 -1.50 13.74
C PHE A 177 1.06 -0.55 14.91
N VAL A 178 0.23 -0.51 15.96
CA VAL A 178 0.52 0.27 17.17
C VAL A 178 1.78 -0.24 17.86
N ALA A 179 1.97 -1.56 17.97
CA ALA A 179 3.17 -2.15 18.55
C ALA A 179 4.43 -1.74 17.77
N LEU A 180 4.39 -1.79 16.42
CA LEU A 180 5.50 -1.36 15.56
C LEU A 180 5.84 0.12 15.77
N LEU A 181 4.84 1.01 15.85
CA LEU A 181 5.05 2.44 16.12
C LEU A 181 5.70 2.70 17.47
N GLN A 182 5.44 1.83 18.46
CA GLN A 182 6.03 1.91 19.79
C GLN A 182 7.39 1.21 19.92
N GLY A 183 7.89 0.59 18.83
CA GLY A 183 9.11 -0.22 18.86
C GLY A 183 8.97 -1.52 19.65
N ASN A 184 7.75 -2.01 19.85
CA ASN A 184 7.43 -3.24 20.55
C ASN A 184 7.34 -4.44 19.61
N PRO A 185 7.54 -5.68 20.09
CA PRO A 185 7.25 -6.88 19.29
C PRO A 185 5.80 -6.91 18.80
N ALA A 186 5.61 -7.12 17.52
CA ALA A 186 4.31 -7.18 16.87
C ALA A 186 4.04 -8.60 16.38
N GLY A 187 3.34 -9.39 17.14
CA GLY A 187 3.14 -10.83 16.87
C GLY A 187 2.37 -11.17 15.61
N TRP A 188 1.65 -10.20 15.02
CA TRP A 188 0.94 -10.34 13.75
C TRP A 188 1.73 -9.80 12.55
N ALA A 189 2.82 -9.08 12.81
CA ALA A 189 3.71 -8.58 11.76
C ALA A 189 4.61 -9.70 11.25
N GLU A 190 4.79 -9.75 9.95
CA GLU A 190 5.61 -10.71 9.25
C GLU A 190 6.84 -10.04 8.62
N SER A 191 7.89 -10.80 8.42
CA SER A 191 9.03 -10.46 7.57
C SER A 191 9.04 -11.43 6.39
N TRP A 192 9.13 -10.92 5.17
CA TRP A 192 9.06 -11.76 3.98
C TRP A 192 10.42 -11.89 3.30
N GLU A 193 10.67 -13.07 2.75
CA GLU A 193 11.83 -13.34 1.92
C GLU A 193 11.60 -12.80 0.50
N ALA A 194 12.66 -12.37 -0.17
CA ALA A 194 12.60 -11.80 -1.53
C ALA A 194 12.04 -12.78 -2.58
N ASP A 195 12.16 -14.09 -2.35
CA ASP A 195 11.68 -15.16 -3.23
C ASP A 195 10.29 -15.71 -2.85
N LEU A 196 9.68 -15.16 -1.80
CA LEU A 196 8.33 -15.58 -1.39
C LEU A 196 7.32 -15.34 -2.51
N VAL A 197 7.41 -14.19 -3.17
CA VAL A 197 6.58 -13.82 -4.33
C VAL A 197 7.49 -13.76 -5.55
N PRO A 198 7.58 -14.81 -6.36
CA PRO A 198 8.52 -14.95 -7.48
C PRO A 198 8.27 -13.99 -8.65
#